data_0198805cfe11f1e67d0e026ffb9bc245
#
_entry.id   0198805cfe11f1e67d0e026ffb9bc245
#
_cell.length_a   1.000
_cell.length_b   1.000
_cell.length_c   1.000
_cell.angle_alpha   90.00
_cell.angle_beta   90.00
_cell.angle_gamma   90.00
#
_symmetry.space_group_name_H-M   'P 1'
#
loop_
_entity.id
_entity.type
_entity.pdbx_description
1 polymer ?
#
loop_
_entity_poly.entity_id
_entity_poly.type
_entity_poly.pdbx_seq_one_letter_code
_entity_poly.pdbx_strand_id
1 'polypeptide(L)'
;METLKRPIKKSHNPMISEDCIKYLQYRIQQEDLSSRIYLSMSMWLNNEGYTGAAKLWLAYSKEEATHADWSRTYLLSMGVTPETASLEKQPTSYIGLPQIIRDSFDHEIAITKQIKDMATDAMKKGDHMLYELCLRYLKEQVEEHDKTQTWVDKLAAFGEDKVGLRFLDNEMGGD
;
A
#
# COMPACT_ATOMS: atom_id res chain seq x y z
N MET A 1 -17.04 -19.97 42.22
CA MET A 1 -16.16 -20.30 41.07
C MET A 1 -16.96 -20.06 39.81
N GLU A 2 -16.73 -18.92 39.18
CA GLU A 2 -17.38 -18.53 37.91
C GLU A 2 -16.67 -19.31 36.81
N THR A 3 -17.36 -20.26 36.19
CA THR A 3 -16.87 -20.98 35.02
C THR A 3 -16.84 -19.97 33.86
N LEU A 4 -15.67 -19.45 33.54
CA LEU A 4 -15.41 -18.72 32.31
C LEU A 4 -15.86 -19.60 31.13
N LYS A 5 -17.05 -19.29 30.59
CA LYS A 5 -17.54 -19.91 29.35
C LYS A 5 -16.52 -19.60 28.25
N ARG A 6 -15.84 -20.63 27.76
CA ARG A 6 -14.97 -20.48 26.58
C ARG A 6 -15.78 -19.87 25.44
N PRO A 7 -15.29 -18.83 24.77
CA PRO A 7 -16.02 -18.26 23.65
C PRO A 7 -16.24 -19.36 22.59
N ILE A 8 -17.46 -19.43 22.07
CA ILE A 8 -17.81 -20.32 20.97
C ILE A 8 -16.93 -19.90 19.79
N LYS A 9 -16.01 -20.76 19.36
CA LYS A 9 -15.19 -20.54 18.18
C LYS A 9 -16.16 -20.46 16.99
N LYS A 10 -16.39 -19.25 16.46
CA LYS A 10 -17.12 -19.11 15.20
C LYS A 10 -16.29 -19.77 14.12
N SER A 11 -16.86 -20.76 13.43
CA SER A 11 -16.25 -21.27 12.20
C SER A 11 -16.33 -20.17 11.14
N HIS A 12 -15.24 -19.93 10.39
CA HIS A 12 -15.28 -19.05 9.22
C HIS A 12 -16.17 -19.68 8.13
N ASN A 13 -16.58 -18.86 7.17
CA ASN A 13 -17.37 -19.32 6.04
C ASN A 13 -16.59 -20.40 5.27
N PRO A 14 -17.17 -21.60 5.01
CA PRO A 14 -16.49 -22.68 4.29
C PRO A 14 -16.16 -22.31 2.83
N MET A 15 -16.68 -21.21 2.32
CA MET A 15 -16.35 -20.70 0.98
C MET A 15 -14.96 -20.03 0.90
N ILE A 16 -14.33 -19.72 2.05
CA ILE A 16 -12.97 -19.15 2.08
C ILE A 16 -11.96 -20.24 2.46
N SER A 17 -10.90 -20.39 1.67
CA SER A 17 -9.83 -21.33 1.94
C SER A 17 -8.80 -20.74 2.92
N GLU A 18 -8.07 -21.64 3.61
CA GLU A 18 -6.93 -21.23 4.47
C GLU A 18 -5.85 -20.47 3.69
N ASP A 19 -5.63 -20.84 2.43
CA ASP A 19 -4.67 -20.13 1.57
C ASP A 19 -5.15 -18.72 1.24
N CYS A 20 -6.44 -18.56 0.94
CA CYS A 20 -7.03 -17.22 0.74
C CYS A 20 -6.88 -16.36 1.99
N ILE A 21 -7.13 -16.89 3.18
CA ILE A 21 -6.93 -16.18 4.46
C ILE A 21 -5.48 -15.71 4.58
N LYS A 22 -4.49 -16.58 4.33
CA LYS A 22 -3.06 -16.24 4.39
C LYS A 22 -2.68 -15.14 3.38
N TYR A 23 -3.17 -15.23 2.15
CA TYR A 23 -2.92 -14.21 1.13
C TYR A 23 -3.48 -12.85 1.54
N LEU A 24 -4.69 -12.81 2.06
CA LEU A 24 -5.33 -11.57 2.47
C LEU A 24 -4.68 -10.97 3.73
N GLN A 25 -4.25 -11.79 4.69
CA GLN A 25 -3.45 -11.32 5.83
C GLN A 25 -2.12 -10.72 5.37
N TYR A 26 -1.42 -11.38 4.44
CA TYR A 26 -0.20 -10.85 3.84
C TYR A 26 -0.47 -9.54 3.10
N ARG A 27 -1.57 -9.45 2.31
CA ARG A 27 -1.91 -8.23 1.58
C ARG A 27 -2.20 -7.06 2.53
N ILE A 28 -2.94 -7.27 3.62
CA ILE A 28 -3.16 -6.27 4.67
C ILE A 28 -1.82 -5.77 5.21
N GLN A 29 -0.91 -6.67 5.55
CA GLN A 29 0.41 -6.31 6.07
C GLN A 29 1.20 -5.46 5.07
N GLN A 30 1.16 -5.79 3.78
CA GLN A 30 1.90 -5.06 2.75
C GLN A 30 1.32 -3.66 2.53
N GLU A 31 -0.01 -3.50 2.48
CA GLU A 31 -0.65 -2.18 2.35
C GLU A 31 -0.42 -1.31 3.60
N ASP A 32 -0.52 -1.88 4.80
CA ASP A 32 -0.17 -1.16 6.03
C ASP A 32 1.30 -0.74 6.06
N LEU A 33 2.20 -1.56 5.51
CA LEU A 33 3.61 -1.23 5.37
C LEU A 33 3.82 -0.10 4.36
N SER A 34 3.18 -0.14 3.18
CA SER A 34 3.20 0.92 2.17
C SER A 34 2.73 2.24 2.77
N SER A 35 1.59 2.23 3.47
CA SER A 35 1.07 3.39 4.20
C SER A 35 2.11 3.97 5.16
N ARG A 36 2.81 3.14 5.91
CA ARG A 36 3.83 3.58 6.87
C ARG A 36 5.09 4.11 6.20
N ILE A 37 5.51 3.52 5.08
CA ILE A 37 6.63 3.99 4.25
C ILE A 37 6.33 5.41 3.76
N TYR A 38 5.18 5.62 3.13
CA TYR A 38 4.80 6.93 2.61
C TYR A 38 4.58 7.98 3.70
N LEU A 39 4.08 7.59 4.88
CA LEU A 39 4.00 8.47 6.03
C LEU A 39 5.40 8.94 6.50
N SER A 40 6.36 8.02 6.55
CA SER A 40 7.75 8.34 6.93
C SER A 40 8.40 9.30 5.94
N MET A 41 8.23 9.06 4.63
CA MET A 41 8.69 9.95 3.57
C MET A 41 8.05 11.34 3.69
N SER A 42 6.74 11.42 3.91
CA SER A 42 6.01 12.67 4.12
C SER A 42 6.57 13.50 5.28
N MET A 43 6.81 12.86 6.42
CA MET A 43 7.35 13.56 7.60
C MET A 43 8.75 14.12 7.34
N TRP A 44 9.61 13.36 6.69
CA TRP A 44 10.95 13.81 6.33
C TRP A 44 10.90 14.94 5.30
N LEU A 45 10.09 14.82 4.23
CA LEU A 45 9.91 15.86 3.21
C LEU A 45 9.45 17.18 3.83
N ASN A 46 8.51 17.13 4.77
CA ASN A 46 8.04 18.31 5.49
C ASN A 46 9.18 18.98 6.30
N ASN A 47 10.01 18.18 6.95
CA ASN A 47 11.16 18.68 7.74
C ASN A 47 12.24 19.32 6.85
N GLU A 48 12.42 18.83 5.62
CA GLU A 48 13.37 19.37 4.63
C GLU A 48 12.81 20.56 3.83
N GLY A 49 11.54 20.97 4.08
CA GLY A 49 10.92 22.12 3.46
C GLY A 49 10.23 21.83 2.12
N TYR A 50 10.10 20.56 1.73
CA TYR A 50 9.30 20.11 0.58
C TYR A 50 7.84 19.92 1.00
N THR A 51 7.13 21.02 1.24
CA THR A 51 5.79 21.00 1.82
C THR A 51 4.71 20.50 0.87
N GLY A 52 4.87 20.71 -0.43
CA GLY A 52 3.98 20.18 -1.47
C GLY A 52 4.11 18.68 -1.59
N ALA A 53 5.34 18.19 -1.74
CA ALA A 53 5.64 16.77 -1.76
C ALA A 53 5.18 16.07 -0.45
N ALA A 54 5.39 16.69 0.71
CA ALA A 54 4.94 16.15 1.98
C ALA A 54 3.42 15.93 2.01
N LYS A 55 2.63 16.86 1.50
CA LYS A 55 1.17 16.71 1.39
C LYS A 55 0.79 15.54 0.48
N LEU A 56 1.47 15.41 -0.66
CA LEU A 56 1.21 14.36 -1.64
C LEU A 56 1.51 12.97 -1.04
N TRP A 57 2.70 12.77 -0.43
CA TRP A 57 3.05 11.49 0.19
C TRP A 57 2.19 11.15 1.41
N LEU A 58 1.66 12.16 2.14
CA LEU A 58 0.66 11.93 3.17
C LEU A 58 -0.68 11.44 2.58
N ALA A 59 -1.05 11.93 1.40
CA ALA A 59 -2.23 11.45 0.69
C ALA A 59 -2.05 9.99 0.27
N TYR A 60 -0.92 9.64 -0.36
CA TYR A 60 -0.58 8.26 -0.70
C TYR A 60 -0.61 7.34 0.52
N SER A 61 -0.03 7.75 1.65
CA SER A 61 -0.11 6.98 2.89
C SER A 61 -1.54 6.64 3.31
N LYS A 62 -2.46 7.58 3.19
CA LYS A 62 -3.88 7.37 3.53
C LYS A 62 -4.59 6.47 2.52
N GLU A 63 -4.23 6.57 1.26
CA GLU A 63 -4.75 5.73 0.18
C GLU A 63 -4.38 4.26 0.42
N GLU A 64 -3.12 3.97 0.75
CA GLU A 64 -2.66 2.62 1.09
C GLU A 64 -3.40 2.01 2.29
N ALA A 65 -3.68 2.82 3.32
CA ALA A 65 -4.50 2.35 4.44
C ALA A 65 -5.92 1.93 3.99
N THR A 66 -6.47 2.61 2.97
CA THR A 66 -7.75 2.25 2.35
C THR A 66 -7.65 0.95 1.54
N HIS A 67 -6.52 0.72 0.84
CA HIS A 67 -6.27 -0.53 0.13
C HIS A 67 -6.21 -1.73 1.10
N ALA A 68 -5.58 -1.57 2.26
CA ALA A 68 -5.60 -2.58 3.31
C ALA A 68 -7.03 -2.94 3.76
N ASP A 69 -7.93 -1.96 3.81
CA ASP A 69 -9.31 -2.16 4.23
C ASP A 69 -10.13 -3.01 3.25
N TRP A 70 -9.75 -3.11 1.98
CA TRP A 70 -10.42 -4.03 1.05
C TRP A 70 -10.25 -5.49 1.49
N SER A 71 -9.03 -5.91 1.82
CA SER A 71 -8.77 -7.26 2.33
C SER A 71 -9.35 -7.48 3.72
N ARG A 72 -9.32 -6.48 4.61
CA ARG A 72 -9.95 -6.55 5.93
C ARG A 72 -11.44 -6.77 5.83
N THR A 73 -12.11 -5.98 5.01
CA THR A 73 -13.56 -6.06 4.79
C THR A 73 -13.94 -7.42 4.21
N TYR A 74 -13.15 -7.93 3.25
CA TYR A 74 -13.38 -9.26 2.69
C TYR A 74 -13.28 -10.35 3.76
N LEU A 75 -12.22 -10.37 4.56
CA LEU A 75 -12.06 -11.35 5.64
C LEU A 75 -13.20 -11.28 6.66
N LEU A 76 -13.58 -10.07 7.08
CA LEU A 76 -14.68 -9.87 8.03
C LEU A 76 -16.02 -10.38 7.47
N SER A 77 -16.30 -10.15 6.18
CA SER A 77 -17.53 -10.66 5.55
C SER A 77 -17.55 -12.19 5.43
N MET A 78 -16.37 -12.82 5.44
CA MET A 78 -16.22 -14.28 5.47
C MET A 78 -16.13 -14.86 6.90
N GLY A 79 -16.35 -14.04 7.94
CA GLY A 79 -16.34 -14.46 9.34
C GLY A 79 -14.94 -14.68 9.91
N VAL A 80 -13.91 -14.18 9.22
CA VAL A 80 -12.50 -14.23 9.68
C VAL A 80 -12.12 -12.88 10.27
N THR A 81 -11.55 -12.87 11.48
CA THR A 81 -10.99 -11.65 12.09
C THR A 81 -9.61 -11.39 11.50
N PRO A 82 -9.37 -10.23 10.84
CA PRO A 82 -8.04 -9.87 10.35
C PRO A 82 -7.04 -9.72 11.49
N GLU A 83 -5.80 -10.14 11.23
CA GLU A 83 -4.69 -9.92 12.17
C GLU A 83 -4.16 -8.49 12.02
N THR A 84 -3.69 -7.93 13.14
CA THR A 84 -2.89 -6.71 13.16
C THR A 84 -1.42 -7.12 13.17
N ALA A 85 -0.78 -7.09 12.00
CA ALA A 85 0.59 -7.52 11.86
C ALA A 85 1.59 -6.53 12.49
N SER A 86 2.72 -7.06 12.93
CA SER A 86 3.88 -6.23 13.27
C SER A 86 4.48 -5.65 11.99
N LEU A 87 4.80 -4.35 11.99
CA LEU A 87 5.43 -3.66 10.87
C LEU A 87 6.82 -3.16 11.27
N GLU A 88 7.74 -3.21 10.30
CA GLU A 88 9.10 -2.71 10.49
C GLU A 88 9.12 -1.19 10.71
N LYS A 89 10.10 -0.76 11.53
CA LYS A 89 10.38 0.66 11.74
C LYS A 89 10.93 1.25 10.44
N GLN A 90 10.32 2.34 9.98
CA GLN A 90 10.76 3.03 8.78
C GLN A 90 11.93 3.99 9.06
N PRO A 91 12.75 4.31 8.03
CA PRO A 91 13.81 5.30 8.14
C PRO A 91 13.26 6.66 8.61
N THR A 92 14.12 7.44 9.29
CA THR A 92 13.81 8.82 9.68
C THR A 92 14.58 9.85 8.84
N SER A 93 15.39 9.37 7.88
CA SER A 93 16.16 10.22 6.96
C SER A 93 16.25 9.56 5.58
N TYR A 94 16.25 10.38 4.55
CA TYR A 94 16.34 10.00 3.14
C TYR A 94 17.42 10.85 2.47
N ILE A 95 17.86 10.42 1.27
CA ILE A 95 18.92 11.12 0.52
C ILE A 95 18.39 12.43 -0.09
N GLY A 96 17.12 12.44 -0.54
CA GLY A 96 16.50 13.60 -1.16
C GLY A 96 15.16 13.28 -1.84
N LEU A 97 14.45 14.32 -2.26
CA LEU A 97 13.20 14.18 -3.02
C LEU A 97 13.35 13.31 -4.28
N PRO A 98 14.46 13.43 -5.08
CA PRO A 98 14.64 12.57 -6.25
C PRO A 98 14.67 11.08 -5.92
N GLN A 99 15.32 10.71 -4.81
CA GLN A 99 15.36 9.31 -4.37
C GLN A 99 13.98 8.84 -3.92
N ILE A 100 13.25 9.64 -3.15
CA ILE A 100 11.89 9.30 -2.71
C ILE A 100 10.95 9.05 -3.90
N ILE A 101 11.04 9.87 -4.96
CA ILE A 101 10.25 9.69 -6.19
C ILE A 101 10.56 8.33 -6.83
N ARG A 102 11.85 7.98 -6.99
CA ARG A 102 12.26 6.69 -7.60
C ARG A 102 11.88 5.51 -6.72
N ASP A 103 12.13 5.60 -5.41
CA ASP A 103 11.80 4.52 -4.47
C ASP A 103 10.29 4.24 -4.44
N SER A 104 9.46 5.28 -4.56
CA SER A 104 8.01 5.12 -4.64
C SER A 104 7.60 4.37 -5.91
N PHE A 105 8.17 4.72 -7.06
CA PHE A 105 7.90 4.01 -8.32
C PHE A 105 8.32 2.53 -8.25
N ASP A 106 9.54 2.26 -7.75
CA ASP A 106 10.04 0.89 -7.59
C ASP A 106 9.21 0.09 -6.59
N HIS A 107 8.71 0.75 -5.54
CA HIS A 107 7.81 0.14 -4.57
C HIS A 107 6.52 -0.33 -5.23
N GLU A 108 5.86 0.51 -6.05
CA GLU A 108 4.62 0.12 -6.74
C GLU A 108 4.84 -1.03 -7.74
N ILE A 109 6.00 -1.08 -8.40
CA ILE A 109 6.38 -2.25 -9.24
C ILE A 109 6.42 -3.53 -8.39
N ALA A 110 7.01 -3.47 -7.21
CA ALA A 110 7.12 -4.63 -6.32
C ALA A 110 5.74 -5.07 -5.79
N ILE A 111 4.87 -4.12 -5.40
CA ILE A 111 3.49 -4.39 -4.99
C ILE A 111 2.69 -5.04 -6.12
N THR A 112 2.76 -4.49 -7.32
CA THR A 112 2.09 -5.05 -8.51
C THR A 112 2.51 -6.50 -8.76
N LYS A 113 3.81 -6.81 -8.63
CA LYS A 113 4.30 -8.18 -8.78
C LYS A 113 3.68 -9.12 -7.74
N GLN A 114 3.62 -8.72 -6.48
CA GLN A 114 3.00 -9.53 -5.42
C GLN A 114 1.51 -9.83 -5.73
N ILE A 115 0.77 -8.84 -6.21
CA ILE A 115 -0.66 -8.99 -6.54
C ILE A 115 -0.83 -9.91 -7.76
N LYS A 116 0.02 -9.79 -8.80
CA LYS A 116 0.02 -10.70 -9.97
C LYS A 116 0.31 -12.14 -9.56
N ASP A 117 1.25 -12.36 -8.65
CA ASP A 117 1.58 -13.69 -8.15
C ASP A 117 0.38 -14.30 -7.39
N MET A 118 -0.28 -13.50 -6.53
CA MET A 118 -1.51 -13.89 -5.82
C MET A 118 -2.67 -14.21 -6.79
N ALA A 119 -2.89 -13.37 -7.79
CA ALA A 119 -3.91 -13.59 -8.82
C ALA A 119 -3.68 -14.87 -9.61
N THR A 120 -2.43 -15.12 -9.98
CA THR A 120 -2.02 -16.34 -10.71
C THR A 120 -2.28 -17.60 -9.89
N ASP A 121 -2.00 -17.55 -8.58
CA ASP A 121 -2.23 -18.70 -7.70
C ASP A 121 -3.73 -18.92 -7.42
N ALA A 122 -4.48 -17.84 -7.23
CA ALA A 122 -5.94 -17.90 -7.12
C ALA A 122 -6.59 -18.58 -8.34
N MET A 123 -6.17 -18.21 -9.54
CA MET A 123 -6.64 -18.83 -10.78
C MET A 123 -6.29 -20.32 -10.86
N LYS A 124 -5.06 -20.70 -10.52
CA LYS A 124 -4.62 -22.11 -10.53
C LYS A 124 -5.42 -22.97 -9.56
N LYS A 125 -5.84 -22.40 -8.43
CA LYS A 125 -6.62 -23.09 -7.40
C LYS A 125 -8.13 -23.04 -7.64
N GLY A 126 -8.60 -22.31 -8.65
CA GLY A 126 -10.01 -22.09 -8.91
C GLY A 126 -10.70 -21.21 -7.86
N ASP A 127 -9.94 -20.40 -7.11
CA ASP A 127 -10.49 -19.43 -6.16
C ASP A 127 -10.89 -18.14 -6.91
N HIS A 128 -12.03 -18.20 -7.56
CA HIS A 128 -12.54 -17.10 -8.38
C HIS A 128 -12.89 -15.86 -7.56
N MET A 129 -13.24 -16.02 -6.29
CA MET A 129 -13.58 -14.89 -5.40
C MET A 129 -12.33 -14.11 -5.02
N LEU A 130 -11.24 -14.82 -4.65
CA LEU A 130 -9.94 -14.19 -4.42
C LEU A 130 -9.40 -13.55 -5.70
N TYR A 131 -9.54 -14.25 -6.84
CA TYR A 131 -9.10 -13.72 -8.14
C TYR A 131 -9.81 -12.41 -8.50
N GLU A 132 -11.12 -12.29 -8.25
CA GLU A 132 -11.87 -11.05 -8.48
C GLU A 132 -11.32 -9.90 -7.61
N LEU A 133 -11.04 -10.14 -6.34
CA LEU A 133 -10.43 -9.14 -5.47
C LEU A 133 -9.02 -8.74 -5.96
N CYS A 134 -8.23 -9.70 -6.47
CA CYS A 134 -6.93 -9.40 -7.10
C CYS A 134 -7.08 -8.49 -8.32
N LEU A 135 -8.12 -8.69 -9.15
CA LEU A 135 -8.38 -7.82 -10.30
C LEU A 135 -8.71 -6.38 -9.87
N ARG A 136 -9.40 -6.20 -8.75
CA ARG A 136 -9.64 -4.88 -8.18
C ARG A 136 -8.30 -4.19 -7.81
N TYR A 137 -7.42 -4.88 -7.11
CA TYR A 137 -6.09 -4.38 -6.78
C TYR A 137 -5.26 -4.08 -8.04
N LEU A 138 -5.28 -4.97 -9.04
CA LEU A 138 -4.53 -4.75 -10.29
C LEU A 138 -5.05 -3.56 -11.09
N LYS A 139 -6.34 -3.27 -11.03
CA LYS A 139 -6.90 -2.06 -11.63
C LYS A 139 -6.36 -0.80 -10.95
N GLU A 140 -6.31 -0.80 -9.62
CA GLU A 140 -5.71 0.29 -8.84
C GLU A 140 -4.23 0.48 -9.18
N GLN A 141 -3.48 -0.62 -9.31
CA GLN A 141 -2.06 -0.56 -9.66
C GLN A 141 -1.78 0.12 -11.01
N VAL A 142 -2.74 0.16 -11.95
CA VAL A 142 -2.59 0.96 -13.18
C VAL A 142 -2.55 2.44 -12.85
N GLU A 143 -3.38 2.90 -11.91
CA GLU A 143 -3.42 4.30 -11.46
C GLU A 143 -2.18 4.65 -10.64
N GLU A 144 -1.72 3.75 -9.74
CA GLU A 144 -0.50 3.94 -8.94
C GLU A 144 0.76 4.03 -9.83
N HIS A 145 0.85 3.20 -10.87
CA HIS A 145 1.95 3.30 -11.83
C HIS A 145 1.92 4.62 -12.61
N ASP A 146 0.76 5.07 -13.06
CA ASP A 146 0.62 6.34 -13.77
C ASP A 146 1.02 7.52 -12.89
N LYS A 147 0.54 7.57 -11.64
CA LYS A 147 0.89 8.59 -10.65
C LYS A 147 2.41 8.65 -10.41
N THR A 148 3.02 7.53 -10.08
CA THR A 148 4.44 7.47 -9.72
C THR A 148 5.36 7.65 -10.92
N GLN A 149 5.03 7.08 -12.10
CA GLN A 149 5.76 7.30 -13.35
C GLN A 149 5.73 8.78 -13.75
N THR A 150 4.59 9.46 -13.60
CA THR A 150 4.46 10.89 -13.89
C THR A 150 5.51 11.71 -13.12
N TRP A 151 5.76 11.40 -11.85
CA TRP A 151 6.76 12.12 -11.06
C TRP A 151 8.20 11.78 -11.48
N VAL A 152 8.46 10.53 -11.88
CA VAL A 152 9.77 10.15 -12.45
C VAL A 152 10.04 10.90 -13.75
N ASP A 153 9.05 11.00 -14.64
CA ASP A 153 9.17 11.71 -15.91
C ASP A 153 9.35 13.22 -15.71
N LYS A 154 8.61 13.82 -14.79
CA LYS A 154 8.77 15.23 -14.43
C LYS A 154 10.12 15.52 -13.80
N LEU A 155 10.63 14.62 -12.92
CA LEU A 155 11.98 14.74 -12.37
C LEU A 155 13.03 14.74 -13.49
N ALA A 156 12.89 13.84 -14.47
CA ALA A 156 13.79 13.81 -15.62
C ALA A 156 13.71 15.08 -16.49
N ALA A 157 12.51 15.66 -16.65
CA ALA A 157 12.28 16.85 -17.44
C ALA A 157 12.78 18.15 -16.79
N PHE A 158 12.57 18.31 -15.47
CA PHE A 158 12.91 19.54 -14.74
C PHE A 158 14.29 19.51 -14.08
N GLY A 159 14.88 18.33 -13.93
CA GLY A 159 16.20 18.15 -13.32
C GLY A 159 16.17 18.05 -11.78
N GLU A 160 17.36 17.77 -11.24
CA GLU A 160 17.55 17.53 -9.79
C GLU A 160 18.24 18.70 -9.09
N ASP A 161 18.37 19.85 -9.75
CA ASP A 161 18.88 21.04 -9.11
C ASP A 161 17.81 21.69 -8.20
N LYS A 162 18.25 22.66 -7.37
CA LYS A 162 17.37 23.31 -6.38
C LYS A 162 16.15 23.99 -7.00
N VAL A 163 16.25 24.48 -8.24
CA VAL A 163 15.17 25.19 -8.93
C VAL A 163 14.15 24.17 -9.45
N GLY A 164 14.63 23.11 -10.14
CA GLY A 164 13.79 22.01 -10.62
C GLY A 164 13.04 21.32 -9.48
N LEU A 165 13.72 21.03 -8.38
CA LEU A 165 13.09 20.39 -7.21
C LEU A 165 12.05 21.32 -6.54
N ARG A 166 12.32 22.62 -6.48
CA ARG A 166 11.32 23.57 -5.94
C ARG A 166 10.09 23.67 -6.84
N PHE A 167 10.28 23.62 -8.14
CA PHE A 167 9.17 23.58 -9.09
C PHE A 167 8.30 22.32 -8.91
N LEU A 168 8.95 21.15 -8.80
CA LEU A 168 8.25 19.88 -8.54
C LEU A 168 7.49 19.91 -7.23
N ASP A 169 8.09 20.43 -6.15
CA ASP A 169 7.43 20.54 -4.85
C ASP A 169 6.16 21.41 -4.92
N ASN A 170 6.21 22.54 -5.61
CA ASN A 170 5.04 23.39 -5.80
C ASN A 170 3.93 22.66 -6.58
N GLU A 171 4.28 21.99 -7.68
CA GLU A 171 3.32 21.23 -8.49
C GLU A 171 2.68 20.07 -7.71
N MET A 172 3.45 19.38 -6.86
CA MET A 172 2.94 18.36 -5.94
C MET A 172 1.99 18.94 -4.89
N GLY A 173 2.17 20.20 -4.53
CA GLY A 173 1.28 20.93 -3.62
C GLY A 173 -0.04 21.38 -4.23
N GLY A 174 -0.14 21.37 -5.57
CA GLY A 174 -1.30 21.85 -6.32
C GLY A 174 -1.30 23.36 -6.56
N ASP A 175 -0.11 24.01 -6.51
CA ASP A 175 0.09 25.46 -6.77
C ASP A 175 0.60 25.72 -8.19
#